data_f2b6e60458ac8928e0f7341991b39fda
#
_entry.id   f2b6e60458ac8928e0f7341991b39fda
#
_cell.length_a   1.000
_cell.length_b   1.000
_cell.length_c   1.000
_cell.angle_alpha   90.00
_cell.angle_beta   90.00
_cell.angle_gamma   90.00
#
_symmetry.space_group_name_H-M   'P 1'
#
loop_
_entity.id
_entity.type
_entity.pdbx_description
1 polymer ?
#
loop_
_entity_poly.entity_id
_entity_poly.type
_entity_poly.pdbx_seq_one_letter_code
_entity_poly.pdbx_strand_id
1 'polypeptide(L)'
;LGMQLLRQEARELGYKPQFSILDAADAGKIVSDIVASTDKQEIRRVQNAISRWKNALIGPQTALAQADNDLDLTAARAYLSYQDTLFAYQAMDFDDLIRLPVELLRDKPAVLERWQNKLRYLLIDEYQDTNTCQYQLVKLLTGARGMFTAVGDDDQSIYAWRGANMENLALLQKDFPRLKLIKLEQNYRSTLRILRAANSVIANNPKLFEKQLWSELGHGDL
;
A
#
# COMPACT_ATOMS: atom_id res chain seq x y z
N LEU A 1 0.21 11.90 2.79
CA LEU A 1 1.66 12.05 2.62
C LEU A 1 2.02 12.06 1.14
N GLY A 2 1.73 11.00 0.35
CA GLY A 2 2.13 10.88 -1.06
C GLY A 2 1.67 12.07 -1.93
N MET A 3 0.39 12.42 -1.87
CA MET A 3 -0.14 13.60 -2.58
C MET A 3 0.63 14.88 -2.21
N GLN A 4 0.94 15.08 -0.93
CA GLN A 4 1.64 16.27 -0.46
C GLN A 4 3.10 16.31 -0.97
N LEU A 5 3.77 15.15 -0.98
CA LEU A 5 5.10 15.00 -1.57
C LEU A 5 5.06 15.31 -3.07
N LEU A 6 4.14 14.71 -3.79
CA LEU A 6 3.99 14.92 -5.24
C LEU A 6 3.67 16.37 -5.59
N ARG A 7 2.83 17.06 -4.82
CA ARG A 7 2.54 18.48 -5.03
C ARG A 7 3.79 19.36 -4.93
N GLN A 8 4.68 19.05 -3.99
CA GLN A 8 5.92 19.79 -3.78
C GLN A 8 6.99 19.49 -4.83
N GLU A 9 7.06 18.24 -5.25
CA GLU A 9 8.12 17.73 -6.14
C GLU A 9 7.62 17.42 -7.57
N ALA A 10 6.41 17.85 -7.94
CA ALA A 10 5.77 17.50 -9.21
C ALA A 10 6.68 17.71 -10.43
N ARG A 11 7.44 18.81 -10.44
CA ARG A 11 8.33 19.19 -11.53
C ARG A 11 9.45 18.19 -11.76
N GLU A 12 9.91 17.50 -10.73
CA GLU A 12 10.94 16.45 -10.83
C GLU A 12 10.47 15.23 -11.63
N LEU A 13 9.14 15.06 -11.71
CA LEU A 13 8.46 14.01 -12.47
C LEU A 13 7.86 14.50 -13.79
N GLY A 14 8.06 15.78 -14.15
CA GLY A 14 7.46 16.39 -15.35
C GLY A 14 5.99 16.76 -15.20
N TYR A 15 5.43 16.72 -13.99
CA TYR A 15 4.07 17.15 -13.72
C TYR A 15 3.97 18.59 -13.27
N LYS A 16 2.80 19.19 -13.49
CA LYS A 16 2.43 20.49 -12.87
C LYS A 16 2.03 20.25 -11.41
N PRO A 17 2.31 21.18 -10.48
CA PRO A 17 1.87 21.06 -9.09
C PRO A 17 0.35 20.91 -8.92
N GLN A 18 -0.43 21.42 -9.87
CA GLN A 18 -1.91 21.36 -9.89
C GLN A 18 -2.44 20.15 -10.67
N PHE A 19 -1.70 19.05 -10.70
CA PHE A 19 -2.17 17.82 -11.35
C PHE A 19 -3.53 17.36 -10.79
N SER A 20 -4.34 16.74 -11.64
CA SER A 20 -5.64 16.16 -11.26
C SER A 20 -5.46 14.79 -10.63
N ILE A 21 -6.39 14.41 -9.76
CA ILE A 21 -6.46 13.05 -9.20
C ILE A 21 -7.75 12.42 -9.73
N LEU A 22 -7.60 11.30 -10.42
CA LEU A 22 -8.72 10.56 -10.99
C LEU A 22 -9.19 9.50 -9.99
N ASP A 23 -10.51 9.38 -9.86
CA ASP A 23 -11.11 8.27 -9.13
C ASP A 23 -11.21 7.01 -10.02
N ALA A 24 -11.72 5.92 -9.44
CA ALA A 24 -11.85 4.64 -10.13
C ALA A 24 -12.81 4.70 -11.33
N ALA A 25 -13.81 5.59 -11.29
CA ALA A 25 -14.78 5.74 -12.39
C ALA A 25 -14.15 6.47 -13.58
N ASP A 26 -13.41 7.54 -13.31
CA ASP A 26 -12.71 8.29 -14.37
C ASP A 26 -11.56 7.47 -14.97
N ALA A 27 -10.79 6.77 -14.12
CA ALA A 27 -9.79 5.80 -14.56
C ALA A 27 -10.42 4.70 -15.46
N GLY A 28 -11.60 4.22 -15.08
CA GLY A 28 -12.35 3.23 -15.87
C GLY A 28 -12.77 3.69 -17.24
N LYS A 29 -13.12 4.97 -17.41
CA LYS A 29 -13.42 5.55 -18.74
C LYS A 29 -12.18 5.52 -19.64
N ILE A 30 -11.03 5.95 -19.12
CA ILE A 30 -9.78 5.92 -19.87
C ILE A 30 -9.43 4.48 -20.29
N VAL A 31 -9.55 3.51 -19.38
CA VAL A 31 -9.31 2.10 -19.70
C VAL A 31 -10.31 1.59 -20.75
N SER A 32 -11.60 1.93 -20.64
CA SER A 32 -12.64 1.58 -21.62
C SER A 32 -12.27 2.07 -23.05
N ASP A 33 -11.81 3.30 -23.16
CA ASP A 33 -11.40 3.88 -24.44
C ASP A 33 -10.16 3.17 -25.00
N ILE A 34 -9.17 2.84 -24.14
CA ILE A 34 -7.92 2.18 -24.56
C ILE A 34 -8.18 0.75 -25.05
N VAL A 35 -9.01 -0.03 -24.33
CA VAL A 35 -9.33 -1.42 -24.71
C VAL A 35 -10.46 -1.52 -25.71
N ALA A 36 -11.08 -0.39 -26.09
CA ALA A 36 -12.23 -0.29 -26.99
C ALA A 36 -13.38 -1.22 -26.58
N SER A 37 -13.66 -1.32 -25.27
CA SER A 37 -14.68 -2.20 -24.72
C SER A 37 -15.64 -1.42 -23.82
N THR A 38 -16.92 -1.82 -23.86
CA THR A 38 -17.98 -1.35 -22.94
C THR A 38 -18.32 -2.40 -21.87
N ASP A 39 -17.71 -3.56 -21.93
CA ASP A 39 -17.89 -4.61 -20.92
C ASP A 39 -17.24 -4.19 -19.60
N LYS A 40 -18.09 -3.92 -18.62
CA LYS A 40 -17.66 -3.50 -17.28
C LYS A 40 -16.76 -4.53 -16.57
N GLN A 41 -16.94 -5.82 -16.87
CA GLN A 41 -16.13 -6.87 -16.25
C GLN A 41 -14.72 -6.86 -16.86
N GLU A 42 -14.60 -6.72 -18.17
CA GLU A 42 -13.31 -6.62 -18.86
C GLU A 42 -12.55 -5.37 -18.40
N ILE A 43 -13.20 -4.21 -18.42
CA ILE A 43 -12.60 -2.95 -17.94
C ILE A 43 -12.08 -3.10 -16.53
N ARG A 44 -12.88 -3.68 -15.62
CA ARG A 44 -12.50 -3.87 -14.22
C ARG A 44 -11.33 -4.85 -14.06
N ARG A 45 -11.26 -5.91 -14.88
CA ARG A 45 -10.11 -6.83 -14.88
C ARG A 45 -8.82 -6.14 -15.27
N VAL A 46 -8.85 -5.32 -16.32
CA VAL A 46 -7.69 -4.52 -16.75
C VAL A 46 -7.29 -3.51 -15.68
N GLN A 47 -8.24 -2.77 -15.09
CA GLN A 47 -7.96 -1.84 -14.00
C GLN A 47 -7.30 -2.55 -12.79
N ASN A 48 -7.83 -3.70 -12.40
CA ASN A 48 -7.29 -4.48 -11.28
C ASN A 48 -5.87 -4.99 -11.57
N ALA A 49 -5.58 -5.41 -12.80
CA ALA A 49 -4.24 -5.82 -13.21
C ALA A 49 -3.26 -4.65 -13.14
N ILE A 50 -3.63 -3.48 -13.68
CA ILE A 50 -2.81 -2.26 -13.62
C ILE A 50 -2.55 -1.86 -12.15
N SER A 51 -3.60 -1.83 -11.32
CA SER A 51 -3.48 -1.50 -9.90
C SER A 51 -2.54 -2.47 -9.17
N ARG A 52 -2.68 -3.77 -9.41
CA ARG A 52 -1.78 -4.80 -8.84
C ARG A 52 -0.32 -4.55 -9.21
N TRP A 53 -0.02 -4.25 -10.48
CA TRP A 53 1.34 -3.95 -10.92
C TRP A 53 1.88 -2.66 -10.30
N LYS A 54 1.09 -1.59 -10.25
CA LYS A 54 1.48 -0.34 -9.58
C LYS A 54 1.83 -0.58 -8.11
N ASN A 55 0.98 -1.33 -7.40
CA ASN A 55 1.20 -1.65 -5.99
C ASN A 55 2.39 -2.58 -5.74
N ALA A 56 2.80 -3.36 -6.75
CA ALA A 56 4.00 -4.18 -6.74
C ALA A 56 5.25 -3.46 -7.29
N LEU A 57 5.16 -2.17 -7.65
CA LEU A 57 6.23 -1.39 -8.29
C LEU A 57 6.68 -1.98 -9.64
N ILE A 58 5.78 -2.65 -10.35
CA ILE A 58 6.02 -3.19 -11.68
C ILE A 58 5.57 -2.15 -12.71
N GLY A 59 6.53 -1.62 -13.47
CA GLY A 59 6.24 -0.68 -14.55
C GLY A 59 5.64 -1.34 -15.79
N PRO A 60 5.07 -0.57 -16.75
CA PRO A 60 4.40 -1.10 -17.92
C PRO A 60 5.25 -2.03 -18.79
N GLN A 61 6.52 -1.70 -18.99
CA GLN A 61 7.46 -2.52 -19.78
C GLN A 61 7.74 -3.86 -19.11
N THR A 62 7.92 -3.85 -17.78
CA THR A 62 8.14 -5.08 -17.02
C THR A 62 6.87 -5.93 -16.99
N ALA A 63 5.70 -5.32 -16.82
CA ALA A 63 4.41 -6.00 -16.89
C ALA A 63 4.22 -6.69 -18.24
N LEU A 64 4.57 -6.01 -19.35
CA LEU A 64 4.50 -6.57 -20.68
C LEU A 64 5.45 -7.75 -20.89
N ALA A 65 6.68 -7.65 -20.34
CA ALA A 65 7.68 -8.73 -20.43
C ALA A 65 7.32 -9.96 -19.57
N GLN A 66 6.50 -9.78 -18.54
CA GLN A 66 6.07 -10.85 -17.61
C GLN A 66 4.68 -11.40 -17.93
N ALA A 67 3.99 -10.84 -18.91
CA ALA A 67 2.65 -11.31 -19.31
C ALA A 67 2.74 -12.73 -19.90
N ASP A 68 2.07 -13.68 -19.29
CA ASP A 68 2.11 -15.12 -19.61
C ASP A 68 0.80 -15.65 -20.20
N ASN A 69 -0.24 -14.80 -20.26
CA ASN A 69 -1.55 -15.12 -20.81
C ASN A 69 -2.16 -13.92 -21.54
N ASP A 70 -3.19 -14.17 -22.36
CA ASP A 70 -3.82 -13.16 -23.20
C ASP A 70 -4.42 -11.98 -22.41
N LEU A 71 -4.96 -12.26 -21.21
CA LEU A 71 -5.56 -11.24 -20.38
C LEU A 71 -4.48 -10.29 -19.81
N ASP A 72 -3.39 -10.85 -19.28
CA ASP A 72 -2.28 -10.06 -18.77
C ASP A 72 -1.58 -9.30 -19.91
N LEU A 73 -1.46 -9.89 -21.09
CA LEU A 73 -0.92 -9.21 -22.27
C LEU A 73 -1.76 -8.01 -22.67
N THR A 74 -3.09 -8.16 -22.73
CA THR A 74 -4.02 -7.07 -23.02
C THR A 74 -3.93 -5.98 -21.96
N ALA A 75 -3.93 -6.35 -20.68
CA ALA A 75 -3.83 -5.40 -19.59
C ALA A 75 -2.47 -4.69 -19.56
N ALA A 76 -1.36 -5.37 -19.87
CA ALA A 76 -0.03 -4.77 -19.91
C ALA A 76 0.14 -3.76 -21.03
N ARG A 77 -0.43 -4.06 -22.23
CA ARG A 77 -0.51 -3.09 -23.32
C ARG A 77 -1.35 -1.87 -22.95
N ALA A 78 -2.51 -2.11 -22.34
CA ALA A 78 -3.37 -1.05 -21.85
C ALA A 78 -2.68 -0.20 -20.78
N TYR A 79 -1.86 -0.80 -19.92
CA TYR A 79 -1.13 -0.11 -18.87
C TYR A 79 -0.18 0.95 -19.42
N LEU A 80 0.58 0.64 -20.48
CA LEU A 80 1.45 1.62 -21.13
C LEU A 80 0.65 2.82 -21.62
N SER A 81 -0.38 2.58 -22.44
CA SER A 81 -1.24 3.64 -22.97
C SER A 81 -1.97 4.43 -21.88
N TYR A 82 -2.34 3.74 -20.78
CA TYR A 82 -2.99 4.37 -19.63
C TYR A 82 -2.05 5.36 -18.92
N GLN A 83 -0.79 4.98 -18.69
CA GLN A 83 0.18 5.88 -18.07
C GLN A 83 0.48 7.10 -18.96
N ASP A 84 0.63 6.89 -20.28
CA ASP A 84 0.84 7.98 -21.22
C ASP A 84 -0.34 8.95 -21.24
N THR A 85 -1.57 8.42 -21.18
CA THR A 85 -2.79 9.22 -21.11
C THR A 85 -2.88 10.01 -19.81
N LEU A 86 -2.60 9.40 -18.67
CA LEU A 86 -2.57 10.11 -17.39
C LEU A 86 -1.54 11.25 -17.41
N PHE A 87 -0.35 10.98 -17.93
CA PHE A 87 0.70 11.98 -18.03
C PHE A 87 0.28 13.14 -18.97
N ALA A 88 -0.29 12.84 -20.13
CA ALA A 88 -0.78 13.85 -21.06
C ALA A 88 -1.87 14.74 -20.45
N TYR A 89 -2.76 14.16 -19.65
CA TYR A 89 -3.79 14.90 -18.91
C TYR A 89 -3.28 15.59 -17.65
N GLN A 90 -1.99 15.43 -17.33
CA GLN A 90 -1.44 15.91 -16.05
C GLN A 90 -2.26 15.40 -14.87
N ALA A 91 -2.60 14.12 -14.91
CA ALA A 91 -3.43 13.44 -13.93
C ALA A 91 -2.70 12.25 -13.31
N MET A 92 -3.10 11.87 -12.11
CA MET A 92 -2.64 10.69 -11.39
C MET A 92 -3.85 9.95 -10.85
N ASP A 93 -3.80 8.63 -10.76
CA ASP A 93 -4.76 7.84 -10.00
C ASP A 93 -4.30 7.64 -8.54
N PHE A 94 -5.11 6.95 -7.73
CA PHE A 94 -4.78 6.73 -6.32
C PHE A 94 -3.52 5.87 -6.12
N ASP A 95 -3.25 4.92 -7.01
CA ASP A 95 -2.06 4.08 -6.93
C ASP A 95 -0.79 4.90 -7.24
N ASP A 96 -0.88 5.84 -8.17
CA ASP A 96 0.22 6.76 -8.49
C ASP A 96 0.60 7.66 -7.30
N LEU A 97 -0.36 7.99 -6.42
CA LEU A 97 -0.07 8.79 -5.20
C LEU A 97 0.87 8.08 -4.22
N ILE A 98 1.12 6.78 -4.41
CA ILE A 98 2.05 5.99 -3.62
C ILE A 98 3.25 5.56 -4.46
N ARG A 99 3.01 5.07 -5.68
CA ARG A 99 4.04 4.57 -6.59
C ARG A 99 5.03 5.66 -7.02
N LEU A 100 4.53 6.79 -7.51
CA LEU A 100 5.39 7.88 -7.98
C LEU A 100 6.28 8.48 -6.89
N PRO A 101 5.82 8.68 -5.63
CA PRO A 101 6.71 9.01 -4.53
C PRO A 101 7.85 8.01 -4.32
N VAL A 102 7.58 6.71 -4.41
CA VAL A 102 8.62 5.68 -4.25
C VAL A 102 9.64 5.77 -5.36
N GLU A 103 9.20 5.86 -6.61
CA GLU A 103 10.08 6.00 -7.78
C GLU A 103 10.91 7.29 -7.68
N LEU A 104 10.28 8.41 -7.38
CA LEU A 104 10.97 9.69 -7.22
C LEU A 104 12.05 9.66 -6.14
N LEU A 105 11.71 9.15 -4.96
CA LEU A 105 12.66 9.08 -3.84
C LEU A 105 13.82 8.11 -4.12
N ARG A 106 13.55 7.02 -4.86
CA ARG A 106 14.58 6.07 -5.27
C ARG A 106 15.52 6.67 -6.32
N ASP A 107 14.97 7.39 -7.29
CA ASP A 107 15.71 7.83 -8.48
C ASP A 107 16.34 9.22 -8.29
N LYS A 108 15.95 10.00 -7.27
CA LYS A 108 16.42 11.36 -6.97
C LYS A 108 16.96 11.47 -5.53
N PRO A 109 18.25 11.16 -5.29
CA PRO A 109 18.83 11.19 -3.94
C PRO A 109 18.69 12.53 -3.22
N ALA A 110 18.77 13.65 -3.93
CA ALA A 110 18.61 14.98 -3.34
C ALA A 110 17.18 15.24 -2.83
N VAL A 111 16.16 14.68 -3.52
CA VAL A 111 14.76 14.72 -3.06
C VAL A 111 14.60 13.84 -1.82
N LEU A 112 15.15 12.63 -1.85
CA LEU A 112 15.12 11.70 -0.73
C LEU A 112 15.73 12.34 0.53
N GLU A 113 16.90 12.94 0.43
CA GLU A 113 17.58 13.58 1.55
C GLU A 113 16.75 14.73 2.14
N ARG A 114 16.17 15.59 1.29
CA ARG A 114 15.26 16.66 1.74
C ARG A 114 14.09 16.11 2.55
N TRP A 115 13.44 15.06 2.06
CA TRP A 115 12.29 14.47 2.71
C TRP A 115 12.65 13.71 3.99
N GLN A 116 13.77 12.99 4.03
CA GLN A 116 14.30 12.37 5.24
C GLN A 116 14.64 13.42 6.32
N ASN A 117 15.15 14.58 5.93
CA ASN A 117 15.44 15.66 6.88
C ASN A 117 14.19 16.36 7.38
N LYS A 118 13.14 16.45 6.55
CA LYS A 118 11.85 17.03 6.90
C LYS A 118 11.03 16.09 7.80
N LEU A 119 10.98 14.80 7.48
CA LEU A 119 10.23 13.77 8.20
C LEU A 119 11.17 13.04 9.16
N ARG A 120 11.31 13.57 10.37
CA ARG A 120 12.25 13.00 11.36
C ARG A 120 11.72 11.75 12.05
N TYR A 121 10.41 11.57 12.10
CA TYR A 121 9.74 10.45 12.74
C TYR A 121 8.45 10.11 12.00
N LEU A 122 8.19 8.84 11.75
CA LEU A 122 6.95 8.38 11.12
C LEU A 122 6.08 7.64 12.14
N LEU A 123 4.79 7.93 12.12
CA LEU A 123 3.77 7.14 12.80
C LEU A 123 2.93 6.46 11.72
N ILE A 124 2.82 5.14 11.80
CA ILE A 124 2.14 4.32 10.79
C ILE A 124 1.13 3.46 11.52
N ASP A 125 -0.11 3.61 11.15
CA ASP A 125 -1.22 2.83 11.69
C ASP A 125 -1.67 1.75 10.70
N GLU A 126 -2.36 0.73 11.18
CA GLU A 126 -2.87 -0.41 10.40
C GLU A 126 -1.80 -1.03 9.48
N TYR A 127 -0.61 -1.25 10.04
CA TYR A 127 0.55 -1.64 9.23
C TYR A 127 0.36 -2.98 8.51
N GLN A 128 -0.47 -3.89 9.03
CA GLN A 128 -0.82 -5.17 8.40
C GLN A 128 -1.51 -4.99 7.03
N ASP A 129 -2.10 -3.82 6.76
CA ASP A 129 -2.81 -3.53 5.52
C ASP A 129 -1.91 -2.88 4.45
N THR A 130 -0.60 -2.75 4.74
CA THR A 130 0.34 -2.17 3.80
C THR A 130 0.66 -3.11 2.63
N ASN A 131 0.73 -2.55 1.43
CA ASN A 131 1.23 -3.24 0.25
C ASN A 131 2.75 -3.01 0.08
N THR A 132 3.34 -3.69 -0.90
CA THR A 132 4.79 -3.59 -1.19
C THR A 132 5.24 -2.15 -1.47
N CYS A 133 4.44 -1.39 -2.22
CA CYS A 133 4.75 0.00 -2.55
C CYS A 133 4.79 0.88 -1.30
N GLN A 134 3.80 0.75 -0.42
CA GLN A 134 3.74 1.47 0.87
C GLN A 134 4.92 1.08 1.78
N TYR A 135 5.25 -0.20 1.82
CA TYR A 135 6.42 -0.68 2.56
C TYR A 135 7.73 -0.02 2.08
N GLN A 136 7.93 0.03 0.76
CA GLN A 136 9.11 0.69 0.19
C GLN A 136 9.15 2.20 0.48
N LEU A 137 7.99 2.87 0.47
CA LEU A 137 7.90 4.27 0.86
C LEU A 137 8.36 4.49 2.30
N VAL A 138 7.93 3.65 3.23
CA VAL A 138 8.37 3.69 4.64
C VAL A 138 9.88 3.51 4.73
N LYS A 139 10.46 2.50 4.06
CA LYS A 139 11.90 2.24 4.06
C LYS A 139 12.70 3.44 3.56
N LEU A 140 12.29 4.03 2.43
CA LEU A 140 12.96 5.19 1.86
C LEU A 140 12.91 6.39 2.80
N LEU A 141 11.75 6.71 3.36
CA LEU A 141 11.59 7.89 4.21
C LEU A 141 12.27 7.74 5.57
N THR A 142 12.28 6.55 6.15
CA THR A 142 12.97 6.30 7.43
C THR A 142 14.48 6.22 7.27
N GLY A 143 14.95 5.68 6.15
CA GLY A 143 16.36 5.54 5.81
C GLY A 143 17.16 4.84 6.91
N ALA A 144 18.45 5.13 6.99
CA ALA A 144 19.34 4.55 7.99
C ALA A 144 19.01 4.93 9.45
N ARG A 145 18.25 6.01 9.65
CA ARG A 145 17.84 6.43 11.00
C ARG A 145 16.83 5.47 11.62
N GLY A 146 15.95 4.89 10.80
CA GLY A 146 14.93 3.93 11.24
C GLY A 146 13.97 4.50 12.31
N MET A 147 13.69 5.81 12.27
CA MET A 147 12.89 6.49 13.29
C MET A 147 11.41 6.44 12.92
N PHE A 148 10.72 5.42 13.40
CA PHE A 148 9.29 5.25 13.19
C PHE A 148 8.64 4.42 14.31
N THR A 149 7.33 4.52 14.42
CA THR A 149 6.46 3.59 15.14
C THR A 149 5.43 3.05 14.15
N ALA A 150 5.34 1.74 14.05
CA ALA A 150 4.29 1.06 13.30
C ALA A 150 3.36 0.34 14.28
N VAL A 151 2.06 0.55 14.12
CA VAL A 151 1.02 -0.14 14.89
C VAL A 151 0.26 -1.04 13.92
N GLY A 152 -0.02 -2.26 14.34
CA GLY A 152 -0.73 -3.22 13.51
C GLY A 152 -1.12 -4.46 14.29
N ASP A 153 -1.99 -5.24 13.69
CA ASP A 153 -2.51 -6.49 14.22
C ASP A 153 -2.58 -7.52 13.08
N ASP A 154 -1.72 -8.52 13.12
CA ASP A 154 -1.63 -9.57 12.11
C ASP A 154 -2.95 -10.37 11.96
N ASP A 155 -3.73 -10.50 13.03
CA ASP A 155 -5.05 -11.16 12.99
C ASP A 155 -6.14 -10.31 12.31
N GLN A 156 -5.88 -9.02 12.05
CA GLN A 156 -6.81 -8.10 11.36
C GLN A 156 -6.47 -7.88 9.88
N SER A 157 -5.50 -8.60 9.32
CA SER A 157 -5.11 -8.47 7.91
C SER A 157 -6.17 -9.11 6.98
N ILE A 158 -7.16 -8.31 6.58
CA ILE A 158 -8.28 -8.75 5.73
C ILE A 158 -8.27 -8.09 4.34
N TYR A 159 -7.26 -7.29 4.00
CA TYR A 159 -7.16 -6.54 2.75
C TYR A 159 -6.16 -7.13 1.73
N ALA A 160 -5.86 -8.43 1.81
CA ALA A 160 -5.00 -9.11 0.83
C ALA A 160 -5.51 -8.93 -0.61
N TRP A 161 -6.82 -8.92 -0.82
CA TRP A 161 -7.45 -8.67 -2.12
C TRP A 161 -7.23 -7.24 -2.67
N ARG A 162 -6.77 -6.30 -1.82
CA ARG A 162 -6.30 -4.96 -2.20
C ARG A 162 -4.79 -4.87 -2.32
N GLY A 163 -4.08 -6.00 -2.23
CA GLY A 163 -2.62 -6.05 -2.33
C GLY A 163 -1.90 -5.87 -0.99
N ALA A 164 -2.62 -5.88 0.15
CA ALA A 164 -1.97 -5.95 1.45
C ALA A 164 -1.12 -7.22 1.56
N ASN A 165 0.07 -7.10 2.11
CA ASN A 165 0.99 -8.21 2.25
C ASN A 165 1.48 -8.34 3.70
N MET A 166 1.03 -9.39 4.37
CA MET A 166 1.44 -9.71 5.76
C MET A 166 2.95 -9.93 5.91
N GLU A 167 3.65 -10.31 4.83
CA GLU A 167 5.10 -10.43 4.86
C GLU A 167 5.78 -9.11 5.22
N ASN A 168 5.15 -7.97 4.95
CA ASN A 168 5.66 -6.66 5.33
C ASN A 168 5.89 -6.53 6.84
N LEU A 169 5.06 -7.17 7.69
CA LEU A 169 5.26 -7.22 9.13
C LEU A 169 6.49 -8.05 9.52
N ALA A 170 6.68 -9.21 8.87
CA ALA A 170 7.85 -10.06 9.09
C ALA A 170 9.15 -9.37 8.62
N LEU A 171 9.07 -8.64 7.49
CA LEU A 171 10.21 -7.90 6.95
C LEU A 171 10.69 -6.77 7.85
N LEU A 172 9.81 -6.18 8.70
CA LEU A 172 10.21 -5.13 9.63
C LEU A 172 11.35 -5.55 10.55
N GLN A 173 11.27 -6.75 11.12
CA GLN A 173 12.32 -7.25 12.03
C GLN A 173 13.64 -7.52 11.29
N LYS A 174 13.55 -7.96 10.03
CA LYS A 174 14.71 -8.23 9.18
C LYS A 174 15.39 -6.94 8.74
N ASP A 175 14.60 -5.96 8.27
CA ASP A 175 15.12 -4.73 7.67
C ASP A 175 15.51 -3.69 8.73
N PHE A 176 14.91 -3.78 9.93
CA PHE A 176 15.20 -2.90 11.07
C PHE A 176 15.63 -3.70 12.29
N PRO A 177 16.90 -4.17 12.38
CA PRO A 177 17.36 -5.05 13.46
C PRO A 177 17.27 -4.45 14.87
N ARG A 178 17.16 -3.12 14.97
CA ARG A 178 16.97 -2.41 16.26
C ARG A 178 15.50 -2.18 16.61
N LEU A 179 14.57 -2.75 15.83
CA LEU A 179 13.13 -2.62 16.07
C LEU A 179 12.79 -3.23 17.45
N LYS A 180 12.09 -2.45 18.28
CA LYS A 180 11.53 -2.92 19.53
C LYS A 180 10.08 -3.33 19.32
N LEU A 181 9.79 -4.62 19.48
CA LEU A 181 8.42 -5.13 19.45
C LEU A 181 7.78 -4.94 20.83
N ILE A 182 6.61 -4.30 20.85
CA ILE A 182 5.80 -4.10 22.05
C ILE A 182 4.42 -4.72 21.77
N LYS A 183 4.00 -5.64 22.62
CA LYS A 183 2.68 -6.29 22.54
C LYS A 183 1.69 -5.53 23.41
N LEU A 184 0.57 -5.11 22.83
CA LEU A 184 -0.53 -4.45 23.54
C LEU A 184 -1.65 -5.48 23.74
N GLU A 185 -1.56 -6.29 24.81
CA GLU A 185 -2.46 -7.42 25.05
C GLU A 185 -3.64 -7.07 25.95
N GLN A 186 -3.58 -5.96 26.69
CA GLN A 186 -4.69 -5.50 27.52
C GLN A 186 -5.79 -4.88 26.66
N ASN A 187 -6.98 -5.45 26.74
CA ASN A 187 -8.16 -4.98 26.03
C ASN A 187 -9.06 -4.19 27.00
N TYR A 188 -9.42 -2.96 26.60
CA TYR A 188 -10.25 -2.03 27.37
C TYR A 188 -11.67 -1.92 26.83
N ARG A 189 -12.03 -2.70 25.80
CA ARG A 189 -13.32 -2.63 25.10
C ARG A 189 -14.27 -3.74 25.54
N SER A 190 -13.75 -4.94 25.71
CA SER A 190 -14.55 -6.16 25.85
C SER A 190 -14.29 -6.88 27.16
N THR A 191 -15.34 -7.55 27.68
CA THR A 191 -15.27 -8.38 28.89
C THR A 191 -14.53 -9.70 28.63
N LEU A 192 -14.12 -10.39 29.70
CA LEU A 192 -13.37 -11.64 29.64
C LEU A 192 -14.05 -12.76 28.84
N ARG A 193 -15.39 -12.85 28.88
CA ARG A 193 -16.13 -13.89 28.12
C ARG A 193 -15.98 -13.68 26.63
N ILE A 194 -16.14 -12.44 26.17
CA ILE A 194 -15.96 -12.07 24.75
C ILE A 194 -14.53 -12.36 24.31
N LEU A 195 -13.55 -11.95 25.11
CA LEU A 195 -12.14 -12.18 24.80
C LEU A 195 -11.75 -13.67 24.78
N ARG A 196 -12.31 -14.49 25.66
CA ARG A 196 -12.09 -15.95 25.60
C ARG A 196 -12.61 -16.55 24.30
N ALA A 197 -13.82 -16.16 23.88
CA ALA A 197 -14.35 -16.60 22.59
C ALA A 197 -13.52 -16.14 21.42
N ALA A 198 -13.13 -14.86 21.40
CA ALA A 198 -12.25 -14.29 20.37
C ALA A 198 -10.88 -14.98 20.32
N ASN A 199 -10.22 -15.16 21.48
CA ASN A 199 -8.94 -15.87 21.56
C ASN A 199 -9.06 -17.32 21.06
N SER A 200 -10.17 -18.00 21.34
CA SER A 200 -10.40 -19.39 20.88
C SER A 200 -10.57 -19.46 19.35
N VAL A 201 -11.24 -18.49 18.75
CA VAL A 201 -11.38 -18.41 17.28
C VAL A 201 -10.02 -18.13 16.64
N ILE A 202 -9.34 -17.10 17.12
CA ILE A 202 -8.05 -16.65 16.57
C ILE A 202 -6.92 -17.68 16.79
N ALA A 203 -7.01 -18.55 17.79
CA ALA A 203 -6.04 -19.61 18.00
C ALA A 203 -5.90 -20.59 16.82
N ASN A 204 -6.89 -20.65 15.93
CA ASN A 204 -6.85 -21.48 14.72
C ASN A 204 -6.05 -20.84 13.57
N ASN A 205 -5.72 -19.55 13.65
CA ASN A 205 -4.94 -18.89 12.63
C ASN A 205 -3.44 -19.13 12.82
N PRO A 206 -2.65 -19.21 11.73
CA PRO A 206 -1.20 -19.12 11.83
C PRO A 206 -0.81 -17.76 12.40
N LYS A 207 0.01 -17.75 13.45
CA LYS A 207 0.41 -16.52 14.14
C LYS A 207 1.77 -16.06 13.68
N LEU A 208 1.87 -14.79 13.33
CA LEU A 208 3.16 -14.13 13.14
C LEU A 208 3.75 -13.70 14.49
N PHE A 209 2.90 -13.23 15.40
CA PHE A 209 3.26 -12.84 16.77
C PHE A 209 2.35 -13.56 17.77
N GLU A 210 2.97 -14.30 18.72
CA GLU A 210 2.24 -14.87 19.85
C GLU A 210 1.66 -13.75 20.73
N LYS A 211 0.35 -13.69 20.86
CA LYS A 211 -0.38 -12.73 21.70
C LYS A 211 -1.64 -13.35 22.28
N GLN A 212 -2.09 -12.84 23.43
CA GLN A 212 -3.32 -13.25 24.07
C GLN A 212 -4.01 -12.05 24.71
N LEU A 213 -5.19 -11.71 24.24
CA LEU A 213 -5.94 -10.59 24.80
C LEU A 213 -6.52 -10.94 26.17
N TRP A 214 -6.39 -10.00 27.10
CA TRP A 214 -6.95 -10.05 28.43
C TRP A 214 -7.57 -8.71 28.82
N SER A 215 -8.47 -8.70 29.84
CA SER A 215 -9.16 -7.49 30.29
C SER A 215 -9.43 -7.51 31.78
N GLU A 216 -9.51 -6.33 32.38
CA GLU A 216 -9.93 -6.11 33.76
C GLU A 216 -11.43 -5.79 33.88
N LEU A 217 -12.20 -5.80 32.79
CA LEU A 217 -13.62 -5.46 32.77
C LEU A 217 -14.54 -6.58 33.36
N GLY A 218 -13.95 -7.59 34.02
CA GLY A 218 -14.69 -8.69 34.58
C GLY A 218 -15.30 -9.64 33.55
N HIS A 219 -16.22 -10.51 34.02
CA HIS A 219 -16.80 -11.55 33.14
C HIS A 219 -17.87 -11.03 32.18
N GLY A 220 -18.56 -9.92 32.52
CA GLY A 220 -19.71 -9.43 31.78
C GLY A 220 -20.99 -10.26 32.00
N ASP A 221 -22.08 -9.79 31.45
CA ASP A 221 -23.36 -10.47 31.48
C ASP A 221 -23.38 -11.72 30.58
N LEU A 222 -24.34 -12.64 30.86
CA LEU A 222 -24.52 -13.87 30.05
C LEU A 222 -25.15 -13.57 28.70
#